data_61a96f12589010eb5e409a10e61fbeca
#
_entry.id   61a96f12589010eb5e409a10e61fbeca
#
_cell.length_a   1.000
_cell.length_b   1.000
_cell.length_c   1.000
_cell.angle_alpha   90.00
_cell.angle_beta   90.00
_cell.angle_gamma   90.00
#
_symmetry.space_group_name_H-M   'P 1'
#
loop_
_entity.id
_entity.type
_entity.pdbx_description
1 polymer ?
#
loop_
_entity_poly.entity_id
_entity_poly.type
_entity_poly.pdbx_seq_one_letter_code
_entity_poly.pdbx_strand_id
1 'polypeptide(L)'
;KREHAKNLVPILEAALEEAELLHEDMQVISSEVRNQVERILEREPGLCETFLDFVSESERPEIDAIAVTAGPGLAPAPWVGTNFATAPPLVWNKPLVAVNHMEGHILAGLVHIETSGQFLISNLQFPILALLISGGHTELVLMKEWLEYKLIGATRGDAVGEAFDKVAKLLHLGYPGG
;
A
#
# COMPACT_ATOMS: atom_id res chain seq x y z
N LYS A 1 10.85 9.05 -7.15
CA LYS A 1 11.54 8.12 -6.22
C LYS A 1 12.03 8.82 -4.97
N ARG A 2 12.92 9.82 -5.07
CA ARG A 2 13.52 10.53 -3.91
C ARG A 2 12.48 11.24 -3.04
N GLU A 3 11.48 11.87 -3.65
CA GLU A 3 10.38 12.53 -2.93
C GLU A 3 9.52 11.51 -2.16
N HIS A 4 9.26 10.34 -2.75
CA HIS A 4 8.48 9.30 -2.11
C HIS A 4 9.16 8.75 -0.84
N ALA A 5 10.46 8.46 -0.91
CA ALA A 5 11.22 7.99 0.23
C ALA A 5 11.23 8.99 1.40
N LYS A 6 11.33 10.29 1.12
CA LYS A 6 11.35 11.35 2.15
C LYS A 6 10.04 11.46 2.93
N ASN A 7 8.91 11.07 2.31
CA ASN A 7 7.59 11.25 2.91
C ASN A 7 7.12 10.03 3.71
N LEU A 8 7.82 8.88 3.64
CA LEU A 8 7.33 7.65 4.27
C LEU A 8 7.28 7.74 5.80
N VAL A 9 8.35 8.24 6.43
CA VAL A 9 8.37 8.40 7.89
C VAL A 9 7.40 9.49 8.36
N PRO A 10 7.38 10.70 7.77
CA PRO A 10 6.37 11.71 8.12
C PRO A 10 4.92 11.23 7.96
N ILE A 11 4.62 10.41 6.93
CA ILE A 11 3.28 9.84 6.76
C ILE A 11 2.98 8.79 7.83
N LEU A 12 3.96 7.96 8.18
CA LEU A 12 3.82 6.99 9.26
C LEU A 12 3.56 7.69 10.60
N GLU A 13 4.35 8.72 10.92
CA GLU A 13 4.19 9.55 12.10
C GLU A 13 2.81 10.18 12.16
N ALA A 14 2.38 10.89 11.12
CA ALA A 14 1.07 11.50 11.03
C ALA A 14 -0.08 10.48 11.17
N ALA A 15 0.06 9.29 10.59
CA ALA A 15 -0.94 8.24 10.71
C ALA A 15 -1.06 7.69 12.13
N LEU A 16 0.06 7.52 12.83
CA LEU A 16 0.07 7.09 14.23
C LEU A 16 -0.47 8.20 15.17
N GLU A 17 -0.16 9.46 14.88
CA GLU A 17 -0.69 10.60 15.61
C GLU A 17 -2.22 10.71 15.44
N GLU A 18 -2.73 10.64 14.21
CA GLU A 18 -4.18 10.68 13.92
C GLU A 18 -4.93 9.49 14.57
N ALA A 19 -4.26 8.34 14.69
CA ALA A 19 -4.80 7.16 15.36
C ALA A 19 -4.67 7.19 16.89
N GLU A 20 -4.08 8.24 17.47
CA GLU A 20 -3.76 8.35 18.90
C GLU A 20 -2.85 7.21 19.41
N LEU A 21 -1.98 6.69 18.54
CA LEU A 21 -1.03 5.60 18.79
C LEU A 21 0.42 6.08 18.87
N LEU A 22 0.67 7.38 18.71
CA LEU A 22 2.00 7.95 18.82
C LEU A 22 2.22 8.47 20.25
N HIS A 23 3.16 7.85 20.95
CA HIS A 23 3.61 8.28 22.26
C HIS A 23 5.12 8.48 22.24
N GLU A 24 5.58 9.55 22.88
CA GLU A 24 7.01 9.82 23.05
C GLU A 24 7.58 8.89 24.13
N ASP A 25 8.57 8.10 23.79
CA ASP A 25 9.39 7.33 24.73
C ASP A 25 10.74 6.98 24.09
N MET A 26 11.78 6.92 24.91
CA MET A 26 13.11 6.55 24.43
C MET A 26 13.25 5.03 24.38
N GLN A 27 13.29 4.49 23.16
CA GLN A 27 13.51 3.05 22.95
C GLN A 27 14.96 2.71 22.59
N VAL A 28 15.49 1.69 23.23
CA VAL A 28 16.80 1.14 22.85
C VAL A 28 16.62 0.07 21.80
N ILE A 29 16.96 0.40 20.55
CA ILE A 29 16.98 -0.56 19.44
C ILE A 29 18.26 -1.39 19.57
N SER A 30 18.13 -2.72 19.60
CA SER A 30 19.30 -3.61 19.64
C SER A 30 20.17 -3.43 18.39
N SER A 31 21.49 -3.63 18.55
CA SER A 31 22.41 -3.54 17.42
C SER A 31 22.08 -4.52 16.30
N GLU A 32 21.52 -5.67 16.63
CA GLU A 32 21.09 -6.67 15.66
C GLU A 32 19.94 -6.16 14.79
N VAL A 33 18.89 -5.61 15.40
CA VAL A 33 17.72 -5.03 14.69
C VAL A 33 18.17 -3.81 13.88
N ARG A 34 19.01 -2.93 14.43
CA ARG A 34 19.55 -1.79 13.71
C ARG A 34 20.29 -2.23 12.43
N ASN A 35 21.18 -3.21 12.53
CA ASN A 35 21.94 -3.74 11.38
C ASN A 35 21.00 -4.36 10.33
N GLN A 36 19.90 -4.99 10.74
CA GLN A 36 18.93 -5.54 9.80
C GLN A 36 18.18 -4.42 9.06
N VAL A 37 17.74 -3.38 9.76
CA VAL A 37 17.09 -2.21 9.15
C VAL A 37 18.02 -1.51 8.16
N GLU A 38 19.29 -1.29 8.54
CA GLU A 38 20.30 -0.69 7.68
C GLU A 38 20.53 -1.50 6.39
N ARG A 39 20.52 -2.83 6.45
CA ARG A 39 20.61 -3.70 5.26
C ARG A 39 19.38 -3.59 4.36
N ILE A 40 18.18 -3.55 4.93
CA ILE A 40 16.93 -3.42 4.17
C ILE A 40 16.88 -2.08 3.45
N LEU A 41 17.31 -1.02 4.11
CA LEU A 41 17.25 0.36 3.61
C LEU A 41 18.58 0.88 3.04
N GLU A 42 19.54 -0.01 2.76
CA GLU A 42 20.90 0.36 2.29
C GLU A 42 20.92 1.31 1.08
N ARG A 43 19.90 1.20 0.21
CA ARG A 43 19.73 2.04 -0.99
C ARG A 43 19.11 3.39 -0.75
N GLU A 44 18.57 3.61 0.44
CA GLU A 44 17.87 4.82 0.86
C GLU A 44 18.36 5.28 2.24
N PRO A 45 19.66 5.67 2.37
CA PRO A 45 20.29 5.94 3.66
C PRO A 45 19.59 7.05 4.45
N GLY A 46 19.09 8.09 3.77
CA GLY A 46 18.33 9.16 4.44
C GLY A 46 17.01 8.68 5.02
N LEU A 47 16.33 7.74 4.34
CA LEU A 47 15.12 7.10 4.89
C LEU A 47 15.46 6.22 6.10
N CYS A 48 16.58 5.50 6.03
CA CYS A 48 17.06 4.67 7.13
C CYS A 48 17.33 5.49 8.40
N GLU A 49 18.08 6.58 8.25
CA GLU A 49 18.40 7.51 9.35
C GLU A 49 17.13 8.08 9.97
N THR A 50 16.26 8.71 9.16
CA THR A 50 15.00 9.29 9.63
C THR A 50 14.11 8.25 10.34
N PHE A 51 14.06 7.01 9.83
CA PHE A 51 13.26 5.96 10.46
C PHE A 51 13.85 5.50 11.80
N LEU A 52 15.17 5.31 11.87
CA LEU A 52 15.85 4.91 13.10
C LEU A 52 15.75 5.99 14.20
N ASP A 53 15.83 7.26 13.82
CA ASP A 53 15.62 8.38 14.75
C ASP A 53 14.19 8.37 15.28
N PHE A 54 13.19 8.31 14.38
CA PHE A 54 11.77 8.25 14.74
C PHE A 54 11.45 7.12 15.73
N VAL A 55 11.89 5.87 15.43
CA VAL A 55 11.57 4.72 16.30
C VAL A 55 12.39 4.69 17.58
N SER A 56 13.48 5.46 17.69
CA SER A 56 14.24 5.59 18.95
C SER A 56 13.63 6.60 19.91
N GLU A 57 12.78 7.50 19.41
CA GLU A 57 12.11 8.56 20.18
C GLU A 57 10.62 8.29 20.42
N SER A 58 10.08 7.20 19.86
CA SER A 58 8.66 6.85 19.96
C SER A 58 8.45 5.49 20.61
N GLU A 59 7.36 5.36 21.38
CA GLU A 59 6.92 4.09 21.92
C GLU A 59 6.46 3.16 20.80
N ARG A 60 6.59 1.85 21.03
CA ARG A 60 6.06 0.83 20.13
C ARG A 60 4.53 0.94 20.07
N PRO A 61 3.92 1.19 18.89
CA PRO A 61 2.48 1.36 18.80
C PRO A 61 1.71 0.06 19.09
N GLU A 62 0.55 0.18 19.73
CA GLU A 62 -0.35 -0.93 19.99
C GLU A 62 -1.14 -1.33 18.73
N ILE A 63 -0.45 -1.90 17.75
CA ILE A 63 -1.02 -2.46 16.53
C ILE A 63 -0.85 -3.98 16.49
N ASP A 64 -1.71 -4.70 15.79
CA ASP A 64 -1.64 -6.17 15.67
C ASP A 64 -0.74 -6.61 14.54
N ALA A 65 -0.74 -5.90 13.42
CA ALA A 65 -0.02 -6.24 12.20
C ALA A 65 0.29 -5.01 11.36
N ILE A 66 1.23 -5.17 10.42
CA ILE A 66 1.54 -4.17 9.40
C ILE A 66 1.18 -4.78 8.04
N ALA A 67 0.29 -4.13 7.31
CA ALA A 67 -0.11 -4.56 5.98
C ALA A 67 0.60 -3.71 4.91
N VAL A 68 1.06 -4.36 3.85
CA VAL A 68 1.68 -3.67 2.71
C VAL A 68 1.25 -4.29 1.39
N THR A 69 0.98 -3.46 0.41
CA THR A 69 0.73 -3.90 -0.96
C THR A 69 2.00 -4.52 -1.55
N ALA A 70 1.96 -5.83 -1.82
CA ALA A 70 3.10 -6.60 -2.32
C ALA A 70 3.04 -6.91 -3.83
N GLY A 71 2.00 -6.52 -4.53
CA GLY A 71 1.77 -6.71 -5.96
C GLY A 71 0.34 -7.12 -6.28
N PRO A 72 0.02 -7.44 -7.53
CA PRO A 72 0.83 -7.25 -8.73
C PRO A 72 1.00 -5.78 -9.11
N GLY A 73 2.04 -5.48 -9.84
CA GLY A 73 2.33 -4.11 -10.30
C GLY A 73 3.79 -3.94 -10.70
N LEU A 74 4.07 -2.98 -11.58
CA LEU A 74 5.42 -2.71 -12.05
C LEU A 74 6.22 -1.93 -10.98
N ALA A 75 7.29 -2.55 -10.49
CA ALA A 75 8.33 -1.82 -9.77
C ALA A 75 8.85 -0.64 -10.63
N PRO A 76 9.18 0.53 -10.07
CA PRO A 76 10.08 0.70 -8.93
C PRO A 76 9.56 1.57 -7.77
N ALA A 77 8.37 2.12 -7.85
CA ALA A 77 7.83 2.92 -6.75
C ALA A 77 7.34 2.04 -5.58
N PRO A 78 6.66 0.87 -5.83
CA PRO A 78 6.34 -0.07 -4.76
C PRO A 78 7.56 -0.58 -4.01
N TRP A 79 8.73 -0.68 -4.66
CA TRP A 79 9.96 -1.23 -4.06
C TRP A 79 10.44 -0.47 -2.82
N VAL A 80 10.41 0.86 -2.85
CA VAL A 80 10.81 1.66 -1.69
C VAL A 80 9.81 1.48 -0.55
N GLY A 81 8.51 1.53 -0.87
CA GLY A 81 7.44 1.31 0.10
C GLY A 81 7.44 -0.11 0.67
N THR A 82 7.61 -1.13 -0.18
CA THR A 82 7.67 -2.53 0.25
C THR A 82 8.90 -2.78 1.13
N ASN A 83 10.08 -2.29 0.75
CA ASN A 83 11.27 -2.40 1.58
C ASN A 83 11.11 -1.65 2.90
N PHE A 84 10.61 -0.41 2.86
CA PHE A 84 10.34 0.35 4.07
C PHE A 84 9.37 -0.40 4.99
N ALA A 85 8.27 -0.95 4.44
CA ALA A 85 7.27 -1.69 5.22
C ALA A 85 7.81 -2.96 5.90
N THR A 86 9.03 -3.42 5.57
CA THR A 86 9.66 -4.53 6.27
C THR A 86 10.48 -4.08 7.49
N ALA A 87 10.77 -2.80 7.64
CA ALA A 87 11.57 -2.28 8.76
C ALA A 87 10.76 -2.14 10.07
N PRO A 88 9.55 -1.54 10.09
CA PRO A 88 8.72 -1.46 11.31
C PRO A 88 8.41 -2.81 11.96
N PRO A 89 8.08 -3.90 11.22
CA PRO A 89 7.88 -5.23 11.78
C PRO A 89 9.06 -5.73 12.61
N LEU A 90 10.29 -5.45 12.19
CA LEU A 90 11.49 -5.85 12.91
C LEU A 90 11.65 -5.08 14.21
N VAL A 91 11.43 -3.76 14.19
CA VAL A 91 11.57 -2.90 15.37
C VAL A 91 10.44 -3.16 16.36
N TRP A 92 9.21 -3.25 15.86
CA TRP A 92 8.02 -3.40 16.71
C TRP A 92 7.66 -4.86 17.01
N ASN A 93 8.39 -5.83 16.43
CA ASN A 93 8.11 -7.27 16.55
C ASN A 93 6.64 -7.58 16.23
N LYS A 94 6.18 -7.12 15.07
CA LYS A 94 4.81 -7.32 14.57
C LYS A 94 4.83 -8.11 13.26
N PRO A 95 3.78 -8.90 12.95
CA PRO A 95 3.71 -9.60 11.69
C PRO A 95 3.53 -8.64 10.51
N LEU A 96 4.16 -8.98 9.38
CA LEU A 96 3.96 -8.30 8.10
C LEU A 96 2.96 -9.10 7.25
N VAL A 97 1.92 -8.44 6.77
CA VAL A 97 0.88 -9.02 5.91
C VAL A 97 1.03 -8.48 4.50
N ALA A 98 1.31 -9.37 3.55
CA ALA A 98 1.36 -9.02 2.14
C ALA A 98 -0.06 -8.95 1.55
N VAL A 99 -0.43 -7.80 0.98
CA VAL A 99 -1.75 -7.55 0.40
C VAL A 99 -1.66 -7.50 -1.13
N ASN A 100 -2.58 -8.18 -1.79
CA ASN A 100 -2.70 -8.10 -3.24
C ASN A 100 -3.39 -6.77 -3.63
N HIS A 101 -2.71 -5.99 -4.49
CA HIS A 101 -3.20 -4.69 -4.93
C HIS A 101 -4.56 -4.75 -5.63
N MET A 102 -4.74 -5.74 -6.52
CA MET A 102 -5.98 -5.90 -7.28
C MET A 102 -7.13 -6.37 -6.40
N GLU A 103 -6.84 -7.20 -5.41
CA GLU A 103 -7.80 -7.58 -4.37
C GLU A 103 -8.25 -6.36 -3.56
N GLY A 104 -7.32 -5.49 -3.20
CA GLY A 104 -7.63 -4.22 -2.56
C GLY A 104 -8.61 -3.37 -3.37
N HIS A 105 -8.47 -3.30 -4.69
CA HIS A 105 -9.41 -2.61 -5.57
C HIS A 105 -10.80 -3.26 -5.60
N ILE A 106 -10.87 -4.60 -5.63
CA ILE A 106 -12.14 -5.32 -5.57
C ILE A 106 -12.84 -5.03 -4.25
N LEU A 107 -12.13 -5.19 -3.15
CA LEU A 107 -12.70 -5.00 -1.80
C LEU A 107 -13.10 -3.54 -1.56
N ALA A 108 -12.33 -2.56 -2.04
CA ALA A 108 -12.68 -1.15 -1.95
C ALA A 108 -14.02 -0.83 -2.64
N GLY A 109 -14.33 -1.50 -3.75
CA GLY A 109 -15.63 -1.38 -4.43
C GLY A 109 -16.80 -2.00 -3.66
N LEU A 110 -16.55 -2.81 -2.65
CA LEU A 110 -17.56 -3.48 -1.81
C LEU A 110 -17.74 -2.82 -0.45
N VAL A 111 -16.86 -1.88 -0.10
CA VAL A 111 -16.93 -1.17 1.18
C VAL A 111 -17.98 -0.07 1.12
N HIS A 112 -18.84 -0.03 2.13
CA HIS A 112 -19.74 1.08 2.40
C HIS A 112 -19.21 1.88 3.59
N ILE A 113 -19.22 3.20 3.47
CA ILE A 113 -18.86 4.10 4.57
C ILE A 113 -20.15 4.57 5.20
N GLU A 114 -20.36 4.23 6.47
CA GLU A 114 -21.49 4.74 7.24
C GLU A 114 -21.29 6.21 7.65
N THR A 115 -22.38 6.85 8.06
CA THR A 115 -22.34 8.23 8.60
C THR A 115 -21.47 8.36 9.86
N SER A 116 -21.20 7.26 10.54
CA SER A 116 -20.29 7.13 11.68
C SER A 116 -18.80 7.12 11.28
N GLY A 117 -18.49 7.06 9.97
CA GLY A 117 -17.12 6.86 9.47
C GLY A 117 -16.65 5.39 9.48
N GLN A 118 -17.51 4.46 9.91
CA GLN A 118 -17.16 3.03 9.91
C GLN A 118 -17.22 2.44 8.51
N PHE A 119 -16.22 1.62 8.18
CA PHE A 119 -16.15 0.84 6.95
C PHE A 119 -16.86 -0.50 7.16
N LEU A 120 -17.91 -0.75 6.37
CA LEU A 120 -18.64 -2.02 6.43
C LEU A 120 -18.61 -2.73 5.08
N ILE A 121 -18.34 -4.02 5.12
CA ILE A 121 -18.59 -4.93 4.02
C ILE A 121 -19.78 -5.81 4.47
N SER A 122 -20.96 -5.49 3.99
CA SER A 122 -22.18 -6.18 4.41
C SER A 122 -23.03 -6.59 3.21
N ASN A 123 -23.84 -7.64 3.41
CA ASN A 123 -24.83 -8.12 2.45
C ASN A 123 -24.28 -8.52 1.08
N LEU A 124 -23.06 -9.08 1.03
CA LEU A 124 -22.49 -9.58 -0.22
C LEU A 124 -23.26 -10.81 -0.71
N GLN A 125 -23.69 -10.74 -1.95
CA GLN A 125 -24.25 -11.90 -2.66
C GLN A 125 -23.25 -12.39 -3.69
N PHE A 126 -22.89 -13.64 -3.61
CA PHE A 126 -21.98 -14.29 -4.56
C PHE A 126 -22.76 -15.00 -5.66
N PRO A 127 -22.21 -15.14 -6.87
CA PRO A 127 -20.88 -14.63 -7.29
C PRO A 127 -20.87 -13.11 -7.57
N ILE A 128 -19.73 -12.47 -7.37
CA ILE A 128 -19.50 -11.06 -7.72
C ILE A 128 -18.57 -10.97 -8.93
N LEU A 129 -18.97 -10.18 -9.93
CA LEU A 129 -18.16 -9.89 -11.10
C LEU A 129 -17.57 -8.48 -10.96
N ALA A 130 -16.25 -8.39 -10.84
CA ALA A 130 -15.51 -7.15 -10.74
C ALA A 130 -14.85 -6.81 -12.07
N LEU A 131 -15.05 -5.57 -12.54
CA LEU A 131 -14.31 -5.00 -13.65
C LEU A 131 -13.29 -4.02 -13.09
N LEU A 132 -12.01 -4.39 -13.18
CA LEU A 132 -10.88 -3.57 -12.74
C LEU A 132 -10.37 -2.75 -13.91
N ILE A 133 -10.39 -1.43 -13.77
CA ILE A 133 -9.93 -0.49 -14.80
C ILE A 133 -8.90 0.46 -14.18
N SER A 134 -7.70 0.46 -14.72
CA SER A 134 -6.65 1.38 -14.32
C SER A 134 -5.80 1.82 -15.53
N GLY A 135 -4.76 2.61 -15.26
CA GLY A 135 -3.79 3.01 -16.29
C GLY A 135 -3.02 1.84 -16.90
N GLY A 136 -2.74 0.80 -16.10
CA GLY A 136 -1.94 -0.35 -16.54
C GLY A 136 -2.68 -1.68 -16.60
N HIS A 137 -3.91 -1.76 -16.08
CA HIS A 137 -4.67 -3.01 -15.99
C HIS A 137 -6.12 -2.80 -16.44
N THR A 138 -6.63 -3.77 -17.18
CA THR A 138 -8.07 -3.92 -17.42
C THR A 138 -8.38 -5.40 -17.33
N GLU A 139 -9.06 -5.80 -16.27
CA GLU A 139 -9.30 -7.19 -15.94
C GLU A 139 -10.75 -7.41 -15.52
N LEU A 140 -11.31 -8.56 -15.92
CA LEU A 140 -12.59 -9.04 -15.48
C LEU A 140 -12.37 -10.22 -14.53
N VAL A 141 -12.72 -10.03 -13.26
CA VAL A 141 -12.47 -10.98 -12.19
C VAL A 141 -13.78 -11.43 -11.57
N LEU A 142 -13.98 -12.73 -11.49
CA LEU A 142 -15.12 -13.35 -10.81
C LEU A 142 -14.69 -13.77 -9.40
N MET A 143 -15.33 -13.20 -8.39
CA MET A 143 -15.23 -13.68 -7.01
C MET A 143 -16.42 -14.61 -6.75
N LYS A 144 -16.16 -15.91 -6.72
CA LYS A 144 -17.21 -16.94 -6.57
C LYS A 144 -17.71 -17.05 -5.14
N GLU A 145 -16.78 -17.00 -4.20
CA GLU A 145 -16.97 -16.97 -2.76
C GLU A 145 -16.01 -15.94 -2.15
N TRP A 146 -16.10 -15.68 -0.88
CA TRP A 146 -15.24 -14.72 -0.19
C TRP A 146 -13.75 -15.03 -0.42
N LEU A 147 -13.02 -14.09 -1.02
CA LEU A 147 -11.61 -14.17 -1.37
C LEU A 147 -11.22 -15.28 -2.37
N GLU A 148 -12.20 -15.93 -3.02
CA GLU A 148 -11.95 -16.90 -4.10
C GLU A 148 -12.11 -16.23 -5.47
N TYR A 149 -10.99 -15.93 -6.12
CA TYR A 149 -10.95 -15.18 -7.37
C TYR A 149 -10.64 -16.06 -8.58
N LYS A 150 -11.34 -15.75 -9.69
CA LYS A 150 -11.03 -16.32 -11.00
C LYS A 150 -10.92 -15.20 -12.02
N LEU A 151 -9.75 -15.03 -12.63
CA LEU A 151 -9.58 -14.15 -13.78
C LEU A 151 -10.38 -14.70 -14.97
N ILE A 152 -11.38 -13.95 -15.43
CA ILE A 152 -12.23 -14.32 -16.56
C ILE A 152 -11.67 -13.76 -17.87
N GLY A 153 -11.10 -12.56 -17.83
CA GLY A 153 -10.49 -11.91 -18.97
C GLY A 153 -9.58 -10.77 -18.56
N ALA A 154 -8.63 -10.47 -19.44
CA ALA A 154 -7.74 -9.32 -19.29
C ALA A 154 -7.49 -8.69 -20.65
N THR A 155 -7.16 -7.40 -20.67
CA THR A 155 -6.74 -6.75 -21.91
C THR A 155 -5.49 -7.43 -22.48
N ARG A 156 -5.44 -7.52 -23.82
CA ARG A 156 -4.29 -8.06 -24.54
C ARG A 156 -3.39 -6.99 -25.15
N GLY A 157 -3.83 -5.76 -25.11
CA GLY A 157 -3.13 -4.58 -25.61
C GLY A 157 -3.11 -3.51 -24.53
N ASP A 158 -3.51 -2.32 -24.90
CA ASP A 158 -3.59 -1.19 -23.98
C ASP A 158 -4.66 -1.44 -22.90
N ALA A 159 -4.35 -1.08 -21.66
CA ALA A 159 -5.37 -0.91 -20.64
C ALA A 159 -6.31 0.26 -21.01
N VAL A 160 -7.52 0.28 -20.46
CA VAL A 160 -8.49 1.35 -20.77
C VAL A 160 -7.92 2.73 -20.45
N GLY A 161 -7.27 2.93 -19.29
CA GLY A 161 -6.65 4.22 -18.97
C GLY A 161 -5.56 4.61 -19.95
N GLU A 162 -4.72 3.67 -20.38
CA GLU A 162 -3.69 3.91 -21.40
C GLU A 162 -4.31 4.28 -22.75
N ALA A 163 -5.44 3.66 -23.11
CA ALA A 163 -6.18 4.00 -24.31
C ALA A 163 -6.73 5.44 -24.25
N PHE A 164 -7.27 5.86 -23.11
CA PHE A 164 -7.70 7.25 -22.90
C PHE A 164 -6.54 8.24 -23.04
N ASP A 165 -5.39 7.94 -22.44
CA ASP A 165 -4.19 8.79 -22.55
C ASP A 165 -3.70 8.93 -23.99
N LYS A 166 -3.71 7.83 -24.75
CA LYS A 166 -3.33 7.84 -26.17
C LYS A 166 -4.30 8.66 -27.01
N VAL A 167 -5.61 8.51 -26.77
CA VAL A 167 -6.64 9.28 -27.48
C VAL A 167 -6.53 10.77 -27.13
N ALA A 168 -6.38 11.11 -25.85
CA ALA A 168 -6.19 12.48 -25.42
C ALA A 168 -4.97 13.14 -26.09
N LYS A 169 -3.86 12.40 -26.18
CA LYS A 169 -2.66 12.86 -26.88
C LYS A 169 -2.90 13.12 -28.35
N LEU A 170 -3.65 12.23 -29.04
CA LEU A 170 -4.00 12.40 -30.46
C LEU A 170 -4.90 13.61 -30.69
N LEU A 171 -5.77 13.91 -29.73
CA LEU A 171 -6.69 15.05 -29.78
C LEU A 171 -6.08 16.34 -29.24
N HIS A 172 -4.80 16.34 -28.85
CA HIS A 172 -4.10 17.45 -28.20
C HIS A 172 -4.79 17.94 -26.92
N LEU A 173 -5.43 17.04 -26.19
CA LEU A 173 -5.99 17.28 -24.86
C LEU A 173 -4.91 17.12 -23.79
N GLY A 174 -5.23 17.55 -22.57
CA GLY A 174 -4.32 17.41 -21.43
C GLY A 174 -4.04 15.96 -21.01
N TYR A 175 -3.09 15.79 -20.10
CA TYR A 175 -2.77 14.53 -19.45
C TYR A 175 -3.10 14.67 -17.94
N PRO A 176 -3.71 13.65 -17.31
CA PRO A 176 -4.21 12.38 -17.86
C PRO A 176 -5.43 12.57 -18.78
N GLY A 177 -5.69 11.57 -19.65
CA GLY A 177 -6.75 11.61 -20.65
C GLY A 177 -8.11 11.09 -20.16
N GLY A 178 -8.16 10.57 -18.93
CA GLY A 178 -9.37 10.02 -18.32
C GLY A 178 -9.67 10.57 -16.96
#